data_b45e6bf19366ea3c45ab4bac1e2ba71c
#
_entry.id   b45e6bf19366ea3c45ab4bac1e2ba71c
#
_cell.length_a   1.000
_cell.length_b   1.000
_cell.length_c   1.000
_cell.angle_alpha   90.00
_cell.angle_beta   90.00
_cell.angle_gamma   90.00
#
_symmetry.space_group_name_H-M   'P 1'
#
loop_
_entity.id
_entity.type
_entity.pdbx_description
1 polymer ?
#
loop_
_entity_poly.entity_id
_entity_poly.type
_entity_poly.pdbx_seq_one_letter_code
_entity_poly.pdbx_strand_id
1 'polypeptide(L)'
;MELTITEARVLGSLVEKQLTTPEYYPLTLNALSAACSQKSNRDPVMSLDETAILSAVDSLRDKNLVYLFYGSSSRTVKYKHMLPSVLELEPPAVAVITLLLLRGAQTIGELRGRSDRLYEFSGLGEVQETLDDLASRDDPLVIKLERQPGQKEARYAHLLSGKVEPSLRSNRTDSFADTEIDGDLSIELKRLADELAAFRAEFDEFRKQFD
;
A
#
# COMPACT_ATOMS: atom_id res chain seq x y z
N MET A 1 7.27 16.07 12.59
CA MET A 1 7.68 15.84 11.17
C MET A 1 6.44 15.50 10.39
N GLU A 2 6.16 16.16 9.25
CA GLU A 2 4.96 15.89 8.45
C GLU A 2 5.32 15.41 7.05
N LEU A 3 4.67 14.33 6.62
CA LEU A 3 4.81 13.74 5.28
C LEU A 3 3.60 14.10 4.41
N THR A 4 3.85 14.47 3.17
CA THR A 4 2.79 14.51 2.15
C THR A 4 2.32 13.11 1.80
N ILE A 5 1.16 12.99 1.14
CA ILE A 5 0.64 11.70 0.66
C ILE A 5 1.63 11.00 -0.28
N THR A 6 2.32 11.77 -1.13
CA THR A 6 3.33 11.23 -2.05
C THR A 6 4.57 10.74 -1.30
N GLU A 7 5.04 11.48 -0.30
CA GLU A 7 6.16 11.07 0.55
C GLU A 7 5.83 9.80 1.34
N ALA A 8 4.64 9.73 1.93
CA ALA A 8 4.18 8.54 2.63
C ALA A 8 4.14 7.30 1.70
N ARG A 9 3.67 7.48 0.45
CA ARG A 9 3.67 6.43 -0.57
C ARG A 9 5.09 5.99 -0.94
N VAL A 10 6.00 6.90 -1.19
CA VAL A 10 7.39 6.63 -1.55
C VAL A 10 8.10 5.90 -0.40
N LEU A 11 7.99 6.43 0.81
CA LEU A 11 8.60 5.85 2.00
C LEU A 11 8.07 4.45 2.30
N GLY A 12 6.75 4.28 2.36
CA GLY A 12 6.10 2.98 2.57
C GLY A 12 6.47 1.96 1.50
N SER A 13 6.59 2.39 0.22
CA SER A 13 7.01 1.50 -0.86
C SER A 13 8.47 1.03 -0.72
N LEU A 14 9.36 1.90 -0.29
CA LEU A 14 10.75 1.53 -0.02
C LEU A 14 10.85 0.52 1.12
N VAL A 15 10.13 0.74 2.22
CA VAL A 15 10.12 -0.19 3.37
C VAL A 15 9.54 -1.53 2.97
N GLU A 16 8.37 -1.54 2.32
CA GLU A 16 7.73 -2.78 1.85
C GLU A 16 8.70 -3.59 0.98
N LYS A 17 9.38 -2.97 0.01
CA LYS A 17 10.27 -3.69 -0.91
C LYS A 17 11.53 -4.19 -0.22
N GLN A 18 12.06 -3.50 0.79
CA GLN A 18 13.14 -4.03 1.60
C GLN A 18 12.74 -5.32 2.32
N LEU A 19 11.51 -5.37 2.85
CA LEU A 19 11.03 -6.52 3.62
C LEU A 19 10.57 -7.68 2.73
N THR A 20 9.94 -7.38 1.57
CA THR A 20 9.32 -8.41 0.73
C THR A 20 10.20 -8.92 -0.41
N THR A 21 11.14 -8.12 -0.87
CA THR A 21 12.04 -8.44 -2.00
C THR A 21 13.44 -7.86 -1.77
N PRO A 22 14.13 -8.27 -0.68
CA PRO A 22 15.42 -7.70 -0.29
C PRO A 22 16.52 -7.85 -1.34
N GLU A 23 16.44 -8.85 -2.19
CA GLU A 23 17.38 -9.11 -3.28
C GLU A 23 17.38 -8.00 -4.36
N TYR A 24 16.28 -7.26 -4.50
CA TYR A 24 16.16 -6.13 -5.43
C TYR A 24 16.37 -4.77 -4.75
N TYR A 25 16.59 -4.75 -3.45
CA TYR A 25 16.77 -3.54 -2.66
C TYR A 25 18.28 -3.18 -2.50
N PRO A 26 18.69 -1.90 -2.52
CA PRO A 26 17.93 -0.66 -2.72
C PRO A 26 17.36 -0.48 -4.14
N LEU A 27 16.26 0.30 -4.28
CA LEU A 27 15.51 0.45 -5.53
C LEU A 27 16.11 1.51 -6.45
N THR A 28 16.10 1.28 -7.76
CA THR A 28 16.29 2.32 -8.78
C THR A 28 15.03 3.21 -8.87
N LEU A 29 15.10 4.36 -9.54
CA LEU A 29 13.95 5.24 -9.75
C LEU A 29 12.79 4.51 -10.45
N ASN A 30 13.07 3.77 -11.51
CA ASN A 30 12.07 3.00 -12.24
C ASN A 30 11.40 1.92 -11.36
N ALA A 31 12.18 1.17 -10.56
CA ALA A 31 11.63 0.19 -9.63
C ALA A 31 10.79 0.84 -8.53
N LEU A 32 11.21 2.01 -8.02
CA LEU A 32 10.46 2.78 -7.04
C LEU A 32 9.16 3.32 -7.62
N SER A 33 9.18 3.85 -8.84
CA SER A 33 7.99 4.34 -9.55
C SER A 33 6.97 3.21 -9.74
N ALA A 34 7.43 2.05 -10.20
CA ALA A 34 6.59 0.86 -10.31
C ALA A 34 6.01 0.42 -8.95
N ALA A 35 6.81 0.46 -7.87
CA ALA A 35 6.35 0.12 -6.52
C ALA A 35 5.31 1.11 -5.97
N CYS A 36 5.46 2.41 -6.23
CA CYS A 36 4.52 3.45 -5.80
C CYS A 36 3.17 3.35 -6.51
N SER A 37 3.18 2.99 -7.80
CA SER A 37 2.02 2.96 -8.69
C SER A 37 1.36 1.58 -8.79
N GLN A 38 1.70 0.63 -7.89
CA GLN A 38 1.05 -0.69 -7.85
C GLN A 38 -0.46 -0.57 -7.68
N LYS A 39 -1.23 -1.41 -8.38
CA LYS A 39 -2.70 -1.48 -8.25
C LYS A 39 -3.15 -2.26 -7.01
N SER A 40 -2.31 -3.16 -6.50
CA SER A 40 -2.57 -3.96 -5.30
C SER A 40 -1.79 -3.42 -4.09
N ASN A 41 -2.31 -3.67 -2.89
CA ASN A 41 -1.68 -3.27 -1.62
C ASN A 41 -1.44 -1.76 -1.48
N ARG A 42 -2.25 -0.95 -2.14
CA ARG A 42 -2.24 0.53 -2.09
C ARG A 42 -3.65 1.06 -1.95
N ASP A 43 -3.84 2.00 -1.03
CA ASP A 43 -5.07 2.75 -0.87
C ASP A 43 -4.75 4.21 -0.49
N PRO A 44 -5.10 5.18 -1.33
CA PRO A 44 -5.66 5.03 -2.69
C PRO A 44 -4.63 4.49 -3.70
N VAL A 45 -5.07 3.90 -4.78
CA VAL A 45 -4.18 3.64 -5.93
C VAL A 45 -3.80 4.98 -6.54
N MET A 46 -2.50 5.19 -6.76
CA MET A 46 -1.95 6.44 -7.29
C MET A 46 -1.17 6.15 -8.58
N SER A 47 -1.24 7.07 -9.53
CA SER A 47 -0.36 7.11 -10.68
C SER A 47 0.59 8.30 -10.50
N LEU A 48 1.83 8.02 -10.11
CA LEU A 48 2.85 9.04 -9.84
C LEU A 48 3.85 9.07 -10.99
N ASP A 49 4.11 10.24 -11.52
CA ASP A 49 5.20 10.42 -12.47
C ASP A 49 6.57 10.48 -11.76
N GLU A 50 7.64 10.34 -12.54
CA GLU A 50 9.00 10.35 -12.01
C GLU A 50 9.37 11.67 -11.33
N THR A 51 8.84 12.79 -11.80
CA THR A 51 9.09 14.12 -11.24
C THR A 51 8.52 14.25 -9.84
N ALA A 52 7.27 13.79 -9.62
CA ALA A 52 6.64 13.77 -8.31
C ALA A 52 7.39 12.84 -7.33
N ILE A 53 7.88 11.70 -7.82
CA ILE A 53 8.65 10.75 -6.99
C ILE A 53 10.01 11.35 -6.61
N LEU A 54 10.72 11.97 -7.54
CA LEU A 54 12.00 12.61 -7.26
C LEU A 54 11.85 13.77 -6.27
N SER A 55 10.83 14.62 -6.44
CA SER A 55 10.51 15.68 -5.48
C SER A 55 10.24 15.13 -4.07
N ALA A 56 9.47 14.06 -3.98
CA ALA A 56 9.21 13.39 -2.69
C ALA A 56 10.48 12.76 -2.09
N VAL A 57 11.33 12.14 -2.91
CA VAL A 57 12.61 11.59 -2.48
C VAL A 57 13.52 12.70 -1.93
N ASP A 58 13.64 13.83 -2.62
CA ASP A 58 14.48 14.95 -2.17
C ASP A 58 13.98 15.49 -0.81
N SER A 59 12.68 15.70 -0.67
CA SER A 59 12.09 16.11 0.61
C SER A 59 12.29 15.06 1.73
N LEU A 60 12.17 13.77 1.42
CA LEU A 60 12.45 12.69 2.37
C LEU A 60 13.95 12.61 2.77
N ARG A 61 14.86 13.02 1.87
CA ARG A 61 16.29 13.15 2.17
C ARG A 61 16.54 14.30 3.16
N ASP A 62 15.90 15.44 2.97
CA ASP A 62 15.99 16.56 3.89
C ASP A 62 15.49 16.20 5.31
N LYS A 63 14.53 15.25 5.37
CA LYS A 63 14.02 14.66 6.62
C LYS A 63 14.86 13.49 7.15
N ASN A 64 15.99 13.13 6.51
CA ASN A 64 16.85 11.98 6.81
C ASN A 64 16.15 10.61 6.72
N LEU A 65 15.02 10.51 6.04
CA LEU A 65 14.25 9.27 5.89
C LEU A 65 14.65 8.45 4.66
N VAL A 66 15.35 9.06 3.69
CA VAL A 66 15.85 8.40 2.48
C VAL A 66 17.29 8.83 2.20
N TYR A 67 18.10 7.87 1.74
CA TYR A 67 19.47 8.10 1.28
C TYR A 67 19.68 7.60 -0.14
N LEU A 68 20.59 8.26 -0.85
CA LEU A 68 21.08 7.81 -2.15
C LEU A 68 22.16 6.74 -1.93
N PHE A 69 22.02 5.62 -2.62
CA PHE A 69 22.99 4.53 -2.61
C PHE A 69 23.68 4.44 -3.97
N TYR A 70 25.00 4.52 -3.96
CA TYR A 70 25.85 4.38 -5.12
C TYR A 70 26.58 3.05 -5.02
N GLY A 71 26.21 2.08 -5.87
CA GLY A 71 26.91 0.79 -5.93
C GLY A 71 28.30 0.94 -6.52
N SER A 72 29.26 0.16 -6.03
CA SER A 72 30.67 0.21 -6.47
C SER A 72 30.87 -0.06 -7.98
N SER A 73 29.95 -0.78 -8.61
CA SER A 73 29.99 -1.17 -10.03
C SER A 73 28.84 -0.60 -10.86
N SER A 74 27.91 0.15 -10.26
CA SER A 74 26.72 0.67 -10.97
C SER A 74 26.72 2.19 -11.02
N ARG A 75 26.51 2.74 -12.24
CA ARG A 75 26.30 4.18 -12.43
C ARG A 75 24.88 4.64 -12.06
N THR A 76 23.98 3.70 -11.81
CA THR A 76 22.58 4.01 -11.49
C THR A 76 22.42 4.27 -10.01
N VAL A 77 21.90 5.44 -9.66
CA VAL A 77 21.54 5.80 -8.30
C VAL A 77 20.38 4.92 -7.83
N LYS A 78 20.46 4.45 -6.59
CA LYS A 78 19.41 3.71 -5.91
C LYS A 78 19.00 4.42 -4.64
N TYR A 79 17.79 4.13 -4.16
CA TYR A 79 17.16 4.77 -3.01
C TYR A 79 17.01 3.78 -1.88
N LYS A 80 17.41 4.20 -0.67
CA LYS A 80 17.34 3.41 0.57
C LYS A 80 16.62 4.23 1.64
N HIS A 81 15.63 3.64 2.33
CA HIS A 81 15.00 4.28 3.48
C HIS A 81 15.78 4.07 4.78
N MET A 82 15.51 4.94 5.75
CA MET A 82 16.08 4.88 7.09
C MET A 82 15.00 4.93 8.17
N LEU A 83 13.76 4.61 7.83
CA LEU A 83 12.60 4.72 8.72
C LEU A 83 12.82 4.09 10.10
N PRO A 84 13.28 2.82 10.22
CA PRO A 84 13.47 2.20 11.52
C PRO A 84 14.50 2.93 12.40
N SER A 85 15.60 3.38 11.79
CA SER A 85 16.67 4.06 12.52
C SER A 85 16.28 5.48 12.96
N VAL A 86 15.53 6.19 12.12
CA VAL A 86 15.11 7.59 12.42
C VAL A 86 14.01 7.65 13.45
N LEU A 87 13.08 6.69 13.41
CA LEU A 87 11.93 6.63 14.31
C LEU A 87 12.12 5.62 15.46
N GLU A 88 13.28 4.96 15.55
CA GLU A 88 13.59 3.95 16.58
C GLU A 88 12.50 2.88 16.67
N LEU A 89 12.26 2.20 15.52
CA LEU A 89 11.20 1.21 15.38
C LEU A 89 11.74 -0.21 15.37
N GLU A 90 11.13 -1.06 16.17
CA GLU A 90 11.31 -2.51 16.13
C GLU A 90 10.53 -3.13 14.94
N PRO A 91 10.87 -4.35 14.50
CA PRO A 91 10.28 -4.97 13.31
C PRO A 91 8.74 -4.99 13.26
N PRO A 92 7.98 -5.33 14.33
CA PRO A 92 6.52 -5.29 14.31
C PRO A 92 5.97 -3.87 14.07
N ALA A 93 6.58 -2.86 14.69
CA ALA A 93 6.22 -1.45 14.51
C ALA A 93 6.50 -0.98 13.07
N VAL A 94 7.61 -1.41 12.47
CA VAL A 94 7.93 -1.12 11.06
C VAL A 94 6.85 -1.69 10.14
N ALA A 95 6.40 -2.92 10.37
CA ALA A 95 5.34 -3.54 9.57
C ALA A 95 4.01 -2.77 9.67
N VAL A 96 3.59 -2.42 10.90
CA VAL A 96 2.36 -1.64 11.15
C VAL A 96 2.42 -0.28 10.46
N ILE A 97 3.49 0.50 10.69
CA ILE A 97 3.65 1.83 10.08
C ILE A 97 3.66 1.72 8.55
N THR A 98 4.34 0.73 7.99
CA THR A 98 4.39 0.51 6.53
C THR A 98 2.99 0.28 5.95
N LEU A 99 2.18 -0.56 6.58
CA LEU A 99 0.80 -0.82 6.15
C LEU A 99 -0.06 0.44 6.22
N LEU A 100 0.06 1.22 7.29
CA LEU A 100 -0.67 2.46 7.47
C LEU A 100 -0.25 3.54 6.46
N LEU A 101 1.05 3.65 6.13
CA LEU A 101 1.56 4.56 5.08
C LEU A 101 1.02 4.20 3.69
N LEU A 102 0.89 2.91 3.38
CA LEU A 102 0.50 2.44 2.05
C LEU A 102 -1.01 2.35 1.84
N ARG A 103 -1.79 2.15 2.92
CA ARG A 103 -3.22 1.81 2.83
C ARG A 103 -4.11 2.69 3.70
N GLY A 104 -3.53 3.68 4.40
CA GLY A 104 -4.31 4.55 5.29
C GLY A 104 -4.80 3.83 6.55
N ALA A 105 -5.92 4.30 7.11
CA ALA A 105 -6.45 3.82 8.37
C ALA A 105 -7.01 2.39 8.27
N GLN A 106 -6.60 1.51 9.21
CA GLN A 106 -6.94 0.07 9.20
C GLN A 106 -7.36 -0.41 10.59
N THR A 107 -8.18 -1.48 10.62
CA THR A 107 -8.51 -2.20 11.86
C THR A 107 -7.36 -3.13 12.25
N ILE A 108 -7.36 -3.65 13.49
CA ILE A 108 -6.36 -4.62 13.95
C ILE A 108 -6.41 -5.90 13.10
N GLY A 109 -7.62 -6.37 12.76
CA GLY A 109 -7.81 -7.53 11.92
C GLY A 109 -7.24 -7.35 10.50
N GLU A 110 -7.44 -6.16 9.90
CA GLU A 110 -6.85 -5.80 8.60
C GLU A 110 -5.31 -5.75 8.66
N LEU A 111 -4.75 -5.16 9.72
CA LEU A 111 -3.29 -5.10 9.92
C LEU A 111 -2.70 -6.50 10.06
N ARG A 112 -3.32 -7.37 10.90
CA ARG A 112 -2.86 -8.77 11.07
C ARG A 112 -2.91 -9.55 9.76
N GLY A 113 -4.03 -9.46 9.02
CA GLY A 113 -4.21 -10.22 7.78
C GLY A 113 -3.37 -9.73 6.59
N ARG A 114 -2.79 -8.53 6.69
CA ARG A 114 -1.98 -7.92 5.62
C ARG A 114 -0.49 -7.87 5.92
N SER A 115 -0.08 -8.24 7.13
CA SER A 115 1.30 -8.13 7.60
C SER A 115 2.18 -9.33 7.28
N ASP A 116 1.65 -10.51 6.98
CA ASP A 116 2.40 -11.77 6.91
C ASP A 116 3.69 -11.73 6.06
N ARG A 117 3.72 -10.89 5.02
CA ARG A 117 4.92 -10.71 4.19
C ARG A 117 5.91 -9.66 4.73
N LEU A 118 5.52 -8.87 5.71
CA LEU A 118 6.33 -7.82 6.34
C LEU A 118 6.84 -8.27 7.70
N TYR A 119 5.95 -8.82 8.51
CA TYR A 119 6.20 -9.37 9.84
C TYR A 119 5.08 -10.36 10.21
N GLU A 120 5.43 -11.53 10.71
CA GLU A 120 4.48 -12.57 11.10
C GLU A 120 4.08 -12.37 12.57
N PHE A 121 2.95 -11.69 12.81
CA PHE A 121 2.40 -11.54 14.15
C PHE A 121 1.82 -12.86 14.66
N SER A 122 2.05 -13.17 15.93
CA SER A 122 1.50 -14.35 16.60
C SER A 122 -0.03 -14.31 16.74
N GLY A 123 -0.62 -13.11 16.78
CA GLY A 123 -2.06 -12.92 16.90
C GLY A 123 -2.47 -11.45 16.93
N LEU A 124 -3.77 -11.21 17.15
CA LEU A 124 -4.33 -9.85 17.26
C LEU A 124 -3.79 -9.10 18.49
N GLY A 125 -3.43 -9.82 19.57
CA GLY A 125 -2.87 -9.24 20.80
C GLY A 125 -1.56 -8.53 20.53
N GLU A 126 -0.62 -9.16 19.83
CA GLU A 126 0.67 -8.56 19.48
C GLU A 126 0.52 -7.32 18.59
N VAL A 127 -0.45 -7.34 17.64
CA VAL A 127 -0.76 -6.14 16.84
C VAL A 127 -1.29 -5.00 17.73
N GLN A 128 -2.17 -5.34 18.70
CA GLN A 128 -2.71 -4.35 19.63
C GLN A 128 -1.59 -3.75 20.50
N GLU A 129 -0.72 -4.58 21.10
CA GLU A 129 0.43 -4.15 21.89
C GLU A 129 1.33 -3.22 21.09
N THR A 130 1.67 -3.61 19.84
CA THR A 130 2.49 -2.78 18.94
C THR A 130 1.82 -1.42 18.68
N LEU A 131 0.51 -1.37 18.48
CA LEU A 131 -0.23 -0.11 18.27
C LEU A 131 -0.27 0.75 19.53
N ASP A 132 -0.43 0.13 20.69
CA ASP A 132 -0.45 0.83 21.98
C ASP A 132 0.93 1.41 22.30
N ASP A 133 2.00 0.69 22.04
CA ASP A 133 3.38 1.19 22.16
C ASP A 133 3.63 2.39 21.24
N LEU A 134 3.21 2.30 19.97
CA LEU A 134 3.36 3.39 19.01
C LEU A 134 2.50 4.62 19.37
N ALA A 135 1.36 4.43 20.03
CA ALA A 135 0.47 5.51 20.47
C ALA A 135 0.90 6.15 21.78
N SER A 136 1.63 5.43 22.66
CA SER A 136 2.06 5.87 23.98
C SER A 136 3.42 6.59 24.00
N ARG A 137 4.08 6.74 22.85
CA ARG A 137 5.37 7.45 22.73
C ARG A 137 5.19 8.94 23.06
N ASP A 138 6.29 9.60 23.48
CA ASP A 138 6.31 11.06 23.68
C ASP A 138 5.91 11.83 22.40
N ASP A 139 6.32 11.33 21.23
CA ASP A 139 5.83 11.73 19.89
C ASP A 139 5.05 10.56 19.29
N PRO A 140 3.72 10.50 19.46
CA PRO A 140 2.91 9.38 19.03
C PRO A 140 2.96 9.23 17.50
N LEU A 141 3.15 7.99 17.03
CA LEU A 141 3.24 7.67 15.59
C LEU A 141 1.92 7.15 15.02
N VAL A 142 1.01 6.69 15.88
CA VAL A 142 -0.32 6.24 15.50
C VAL A 142 -1.39 6.81 16.43
N ILE A 143 -2.62 6.86 15.91
CA ILE A 143 -3.81 7.25 16.66
C ILE A 143 -4.95 6.27 16.40
N LYS A 144 -5.69 5.95 17.45
CA LYS A 144 -6.95 5.23 17.34
C LYS A 144 -8.06 6.22 16.98
N LEU A 145 -8.72 5.99 15.85
CA LEU A 145 -9.82 6.82 15.39
C LEU A 145 -11.13 6.42 16.09
N GLU A 146 -12.00 7.40 16.30
CA GLU A 146 -13.35 7.13 16.77
C GLU A 146 -14.12 6.28 15.76
N ARG A 147 -14.92 5.34 16.27
CA ARG A 147 -15.76 4.50 15.42
C ARG A 147 -16.85 5.36 14.78
N GLN A 148 -16.94 5.28 13.46
CA GLN A 148 -18.03 5.92 12.74
C GLN A 148 -19.31 5.08 12.81
N PRO A 149 -20.50 5.69 12.67
CA PRO A 149 -21.76 4.94 12.58
C PRO A 149 -21.69 3.85 11.50
N GLY A 150 -22.04 2.62 11.88
CA GLY A 150 -21.97 1.45 10.99
C GLY A 150 -20.64 0.68 11.02
N GLN A 151 -19.59 1.19 11.67
CA GLN A 151 -18.32 0.46 11.82
C GLN A 151 -18.36 -0.43 13.08
N LYS A 152 -17.99 -1.71 12.91
CA LYS A 152 -17.90 -2.69 14.02
C LYS A 152 -16.67 -2.46 14.89
N GLU A 153 -15.54 -2.05 14.28
CA GLU A 153 -14.22 -1.92 14.91
C GLU A 153 -13.64 -0.53 14.72
N ALA A 154 -12.81 -0.10 15.66
CA ALA A 154 -12.03 1.13 15.55
C ALA A 154 -10.89 0.92 14.53
N ARG A 155 -10.52 1.98 13.83
CA ARG A 155 -9.37 2.00 12.92
C ARG A 155 -8.22 2.77 13.55
N TYR A 156 -7.02 2.42 13.15
CA TYR A 156 -5.80 3.10 13.52
C TYR A 156 -5.19 3.78 12.29
N ALA A 157 -4.68 4.98 12.48
CA ALA A 157 -4.00 5.75 11.43
C ALA A 157 -2.63 6.20 11.91
N HIS A 158 -1.66 6.38 10.97
CA HIS A 158 -0.38 6.98 11.32
C HIS A 158 -0.51 8.51 11.46
N LEU A 159 0.34 9.11 12.31
CA LEU A 159 0.40 10.55 12.54
C LEU A 159 1.55 11.24 11.77
N LEU A 160 2.29 10.50 10.96
CA LEU A 160 3.42 11.01 10.19
C LEU A 160 3.03 12.04 9.11
N SER A 161 1.75 12.15 8.76
CA SER A 161 1.22 13.17 7.84
C SER A 161 0.40 14.24 8.56
N GLY A 162 0.69 14.49 9.83
CA GLY A 162 -0.05 15.44 10.67
C GLY A 162 -1.32 14.85 11.26
N LYS A 163 -2.18 15.71 11.80
CA LYS A 163 -3.44 15.29 12.41
C LYS A 163 -4.36 14.69 11.35
N VAL A 164 -4.86 13.50 11.64
CA VAL A 164 -5.85 12.83 10.78
C VAL A 164 -7.16 13.59 10.96
N GLU A 165 -7.53 14.44 10.00
CA GLU A 165 -8.91 14.87 9.92
C GLU A 165 -9.79 13.66 9.62
N PRO A 166 -10.93 13.49 10.29
CA PRO A 166 -11.88 12.44 9.97
C PRO A 166 -12.47 12.70 8.58
N SER A 167 -11.69 12.36 7.55
CA SER A 167 -12.22 12.41 6.20
C SER A 167 -13.33 11.38 6.11
N LEU A 168 -14.51 11.81 5.71
CA LEU A 168 -15.64 11.01 5.26
C LEU A 168 -15.22 10.14 4.05
N ARG A 169 -14.29 9.23 4.25
CA ARG A 169 -14.02 8.18 3.28
C ARG A 169 -15.11 7.13 3.48
N SER A 170 -16.12 7.24 2.64
CA SER A 170 -17.16 6.26 2.45
C SER A 170 -16.61 4.84 2.54
N ASN A 171 -17.30 4.01 3.33
CA ASN A 171 -17.18 2.57 3.42
C ASN A 171 -16.96 1.94 2.03
N ARG A 172 -15.71 1.68 1.67
CA ARG A 172 -15.42 0.55 0.83
C ARG A 172 -15.13 -0.60 1.78
N THR A 173 -16.20 -1.22 2.22
CA THR A 173 -16.16 -2.57 2.77
C THR A 173 -15.52 -3.44 1.70
N ASP A 174 -14.35 -4.02 2.00
CA ASP A 174 -13.88 -5.23 1.36
C ASP A 174 -14.79 -6.38 1.82
N SER A 175 -16.06 -6.31 1.44
CA SER A 175 -16.88 -7.50 1.27
C SER A 175 -16.65 -7.93 -0.17
N PHE A 176 -16.13 -9.11 -0.38
CA PHE A 176 -16.30 -9.86 -1.61
C PHE A 176 -17.78 -10.22 -1.75
N ALA A 177 -18.62 -9.21 -1.96
CA ALA A 177 -20.00 -9.32 -2.40
C ALA A 177 -20.36 -7.95 -2.99
N ASP A 178 -20.64 -7.94 -4.27
CA ASP A 178 -21.28 -6.89 -5.04
C ASP A 178 -20.57 -5.51 -5.02
N THR A 179 -19.45 -5.43 -5.74
CA THR A 179 -19.12 -4.19 -6.43
C THR A 179 -20.22 -4.01 -7.49
N GLU A 180 -21.04 -3.00 -7.36
CA GLU A 180 -21.73 -2.44 -8.52
C GLU A 180 -20.62 -2.09 -9.50
N ILE A 181 -20.41 -3.00 -10.45
CA ILE A 181 -19.58 -2.79 -11.62
C ILE A 181 -20.26 -1.64 -12.33
N ASP A 182 -19.52 -0.56 -12.50
CA ASP A 182 -19.95 0.61 -13.26
C ASP A 182 -20.78 0.11 -14.45
N GLY A 183 -22.00 0.60 -14.64
CA GLY A 183 -22.96 0.02 -15.57
C GLY A 183 -22.39 -0.17 -16.99
N ASP A 184 -21.43 0.69 -17.38
CA ASP A 184 -20.70 0.63 -18.65
C ASP A 184 -19.77 -0.61 -18.72
N LEU A 185 -19.07 -0.96 -17.64
CA LEU A 185 -18.19 -2.13 -17.60
C LEU A 185 -18.97 -3.45 -17.58
N SER A 186 -20.13 -3.45 -16.94
CA SER A 186 -21.07 -4.60 -16.93
C SER A 186 -21.66 -4.86 -18.31
N ILE A 187 -22.00 -3.80 -19.05
CA ILE A 187 -22.47 -3.88 -20.42
C ILE A 187 -21.37 -4.40 -21.35
N GLU A 188 -20.15 -3.90 -21.21
CA GLU A 188 -19.01 -4.32 -22.03
C GLU A 188 -18.59 -5.77 -21.74
N LEU A 189 -18.60 -6.23 -20.48
CA LEU A 189 -18.38 -7.63 -20.12
C LEU A 189 -19.43 -8.56 -20.72
N LYS A 190 -20.70 -8.16 -20.70
CA LYS A 190 -21.77 -8.94 -21.29
C LYS A 190 -21.62 -9.01 -22.82
N ARG A 191 -21.29 -7.91 -23.47
CA ARG A 191 -21.01 -7.85 -24.91
C ARG A 191 -19.86 -8.78 -25.30
N LEU A 192 -18.72 -8.75 -24.57
CA LEU A 192 -17.58 -9.62 -24.81
C LEU A 192 -17.92 -11.10 -24.57
N ALA A 193 -18.74 -11.41 -23.58
CA ALA A 193 -19.20 -12.77 -23.34
C ALA A 193 -20.10 -13.29 -24.49
N ASP A 194 -20.99 -12.45 -25.02
CA ASP A 194 -21.85 -12.79 -26.15
C ASP A 194 -21.04 -12.96 -27.45
N GLU A 195 -20.04 -12.10 -27.72
CA GLU A 195 -19.11 -12.24 -28.85
C GLU A 195 -18.29 -13.54 -28.75
N LEU A 196 -17.80 -13.89 -27.56
CA LEU A 196 -17.06 -15.14 -27.33
C LEU A 196 -17.95 -16.38 -27.53
N ALA A 197 -19.22 -16.31 -27.14
CA ALA A 197 -20.16 -17.40 -27.35
C ALA A 197 -20.49 -17.59 -28.84
N ALA A 198 -20.68 -16.50 -29.60
CA ALA A 198 -20.89 -16.53 -31.02
C ALA A 198 -19.67 -17.13 -31.75
N PHE A 199 -18.48 -16.67 -31.43
CA PHE A 199 -17.23 -17.20 -32.01
C PHE A 199 -17.03 -18.70 -31.74
N ARG A 200 -17.37 -19.16 -30.53
CA ARG A 200 -17.33 -20.59 -30.20
C ARG A 200 -18.30 -21.41 -31.03
N ALA A 201 -19.50 -20.90 -31.24
CA ALA A 201 -20.49 -21.55 -32.07
C ALA A 201 -20.05 -21.66 -33.55
N GLU A 202 -19.52 -20.57 -34.12
CA GLU A 202 -18.94 -20.57 -35.48
C GLU A 202 -17.76 -21.54 -35.61
N PHE A 203 -16.89 -21.57 -34.60
CA PHE A 203 -15.74 -22.48 -34.57
C PHE A 203 -16.19 -23.94 -34.50
N ASP A 204 -17.19 -24.27 -33.69
CA ASP A 204 -17.74 -25.63 -33.60
C ASP A 204 -18.44 -26.06 -34.90
N GLU A 205 -19.06 -25.13 -35.59
CA GLU A 205 -19.69 -25.41 -36.90
C GLU A 205 -18.63 -25.58 -38.00
N PHE A 206 -17.57 -24.78 -37.98
CA PHE A 206 -16.44 -24.96 -38.86
C PHE A 206 -15.72 -26.31 -38.61
N ARG A 207 -15.55 -26.70 -37.37
CA ARG A 207 -14.91 -28.00 -37.04
C ARG A 207 -15.72 -29.19 -37.56
N LYS A 208 -17.07 -29.13 -37.55
CA LYS A 208 -17.95 -30.17 -38.08
C LYS A 208 -17.84 -30.36 -39.62
N GLN A 209 -17.24 -29.40 -40.33
CA GLN A 209 -17.01 -29.54 -41.76
C GLN A 209 -15.79 -30.40 -42.11
N PHE A 210 -14.95 -30.72 -41.11
CA PHE A 210 -13.71 -31.51 -41.27
C PHE A 210 -13.74 -32.87 -40.54
N ASP A 211 -14.84 -33.18 -39.82
CA ASP A 211 -15.19 -34.49 -39.27
C ASP A 211 -16.17 -35.22 -40.25
#